data_a4d2de851eab86268222a93d0678f906
#
_entry.id   a4d2de851eab86268222a93d0678f906
#
_cell.length_a   1.000
_cell.length_b   1.000
_cell.length_c   1.000
_cell.angle_alpha   90.00
_cell.angle_beta   90.00
_cell.angle_gamma   90.00
#
_symmetry.space_group_name_H-M   'P 1'
#
loop_
_entity.id
_entity.type
_entity.pdbx_description
1 polymer ?
#
loop_
_entity_poly.entity_id
_entity_poly.type
_entity_poly.pdbx_seq_one_letter_code
_entity_poly.pdbx_strand_id
1 'polypeptide(L)'
;VEQSFYPDLLFPDGFKVRLTGRASASRGAMRPRALDDDAWILHRMRPGETAGEFQLAVTTSRDRTLAAAPFRSHADYRRETVDAARAYWAKSSLRVPGDPALEGLWYATYHARRAILRGGTVPPGLFFPSTVHDHSIWHGDYHSNYNLQSIYWGDYTANRLDTAEAYFDAVDFFVPVGRKIARDYYGGRGVFIQLYGFPLLAADDYSGVVPGGRMAYMTGWVAGRYWEHWQYTRDRAWLAERGYPFIRDAALFYLDFLLKAPHADLPPELHDGLYHAFPSIAGEDGFSGRAMDLCDRNQVMHYARFALYAAVRAAKALGVDADLQAEWQERLDKLATVRHDLRGYERHCYECCVPQSFFPTARPYVRPPAWTGRVGRAVDPTKGAYPEAYHTWYPGHTIGYHIGILRGGDFVPGRDWPVYRRVLERYRHDNGLVWAMSVANLGWCGAWTETLSCMAPVQEMMLQSWDGAIRLFPYWEADATFENWRAQGAFLVSASRIKGRIRDVTVTSEKGEDCLVHGAWTVTDAEGRRVATDRDEFGRLRFKTSVGGRYVLDGPPAGGDGK
;
A
#
# COMPACT_ATOMS: atom_id res chain seq x y z
N VAL A 1 -13.53 -5.52 34.56
CA VAL A 1 -12.63 -4.37 34.74
C VAL A 1 -13.04 -3.29 33.75
N GLU A 2 -13.07 -2.05 34.18
CA GLU A 2 -13.32 -0.88 33.35
C GLU A 2 -12.15 0.09 33.52
N GLN A 3 -11.59 0.55 32.42
CA GLN A 3 -10.58 1.59 32.40
C GLN A 3 -11.13 2.82 31.69
N SER A 4 -10.99 3.97 32.30
CA SER A 4 -11.35 5.26 31.73
C SER A 4 -10.10 6.04 31.36
N PHE A 5 -10.12 6.65 30.20
CA PHE A 5 -9.08 7.53 29.71
C PHE A 5 -9.56 8.98 29.79
N TYR A 6 -8.64 9.91 29.92
CA TYR A 6 -8.95 11.33 29.97
C TYR A 6 -9.70 11.80 28.70
N PRO A 7 -10.53 12.84 28.84
CA PRO A 7 -11.13 13.49 27.69
C PRO A 7 -10.07 13.96 26.69
N ASP A 8 -10.35 13.75 25.43
CA ASP A 8 -9.57 14.23 24.30
C ASP A 8 -10.49 14.80 23.20
N LEU A 9 -9.91 15.22 22.08
CA LEU A 9 -10.68 15.83 20.98
C LEU A 9 -11.66 14.86 20.30
N LEU A 10 -11.36 13.57 20.28
CA LEU A 10 -12.26 12.53 19.73
C LEU A 10 -13.29 12.08 20.75
N PHE A 11 -12.95 12.11 22.01
CA PHE A 11 -13.76 11.65 23.12
C PHE A 11 -13.82 12.73 24.21
N PRO A 12 -14.57 13.83 23.99
CA PRO A 12 -14.65 14.93 24.94
C PRO A 12 -15.22 14.52 26.31
N ASP A 13 -15.97 13.43 26.37
CA ASP A 13 -16.46 12.82 27.60
C ASP A 13 -15.53 11.72 28.15
N GLY A 14 -14.34 11.56 27.55
CA GLY A 14 -13.40 10.49 27.85
C GLY A 14 -13.73 9.18 27.13
N PHE A 15 -12.68 8.38 26.91
CA PHE A 15 -12.81 7.05 26.32
C PHE A 15 -12.83 5.98 27.41
N LYS A 16 -13.69 4.99 27.27
CA LYS A 16 -13.78 3.88 28.22
C LYS A 16 -13.60 2.55 27.52
N VAL A 17 -12.86 1.67 28.18
CA VAL A 17 -12.73 0.25 27.79
C VAL A 17 -13.21 -0.60 28.95
N ARG A 18 -14.10 -1.55 28.67
CA ARG A 18 -14.56 -2.53 29.64
C ARG A 18 -14.13 -3.93 29.22
N LEU A 19 -13.44 -4.60 30.10
CA LEU A 19 -13.09 -6.01 29.98
C LEU A 19 -14.02 -6.83 30.87
N THR A 20 -14.77 -7.74 30.29
CA THR A 20 -15.64 -8.65 31.01
C THR A 20 -15.18 -10.08 30.77
N GLY A 21 -14.67 -10.72 31.84
CA GLY A 21 -14.24 -12.11 31.81
C GLY A 21 -15.31 -13.03 32.39
N ARG A 22 -15.53 -14.17 31.74
CA ARG A 22 -16.27 -15.29 32.27
C ARG A 22 -15.39 -16.52 32.21
N ALA A 23 -15.31 -17.24 33.29
CA ALA A 23 -14.59 -18.50 33.34
C ALA A 23 -15.52 -19.59 33.90
N SER A 24 -15.45 -20.78 33.31
CA SER A 24 -16.16 -21.96 33.77
C SER A 24 -15.22 -23.16 33.77
N ALA A 25 -15.35 -23.98 34.77
CA ALA A 25 -14.62 -25.24 34.88
C ALA A 25 -15.60 -26.38 35.11
N SER A 26 -15.26 -27.57 34.63
CA SER A 26 -16.09 -28.76 34.80
C SER A 26 -16.30 -29.16 36.26
N ARG A 27 -15.34 -28.85 37.11
CA ARG A 27 -15.35 -29.04 38.55
C ARG A 27 -14.48 -28.00 39.23
N GLY A 28 -15.03 -27.19 40.12
CA GLY A 28 -14.22 -26.23 40.90
C GLY A 28 -14.85 -24.84 40.96
N ALA A 29 -14.32 -24.01 41.83
CA ALA A 29 -14.71 -22.61 41.94
C ALA A 29 -13.59 -21.71 41.39
N MET A 30 -13.93 -20.80 40.51
CA MET A 30 -13.06 -19.70 40.11
C MET A 30 -13.31 -18.51 41.02
N ARG A 31 -12.22 -17.87 41.44
CA ARG A 31 -12.30 -16.66 42.28
C ARG A 31 -11.56 -15.53 41.59
N PRO A 32 -12.21 -14.42 41.27
CA PRO A 32 -11.53 -13.22 40.87
C PRO A 32 -10.70 -12.68 42.04
N ARG A 33 -9.52 -12.20 41.78
CA ARG A 33 -8.66 -11.52 42.73
C ARG A 33 -8.10 -10.27 42.09
N ALA A 34 -8.29 -9.12 42.73
CA ALA A 34 -7.57 -7.90 42.40
C ALA A 34 -6.27 -7.87 43.19
N LEU A 35 -5.17 -7.57 42.54
CA LEU A 35 -3.85 -7.35 43.12
C LEU A 35 -3.34 -6.05 42.55
N ASP A 36 -3.27 -5.04 43.39
CA ASP A 36 -2.88 -3.68 43.00
C ASP A 36 -3.72 -3.17 41.78
N ASP A 37 -3.09 -2.73 40.71
CA ASP A 37 -3.74 -2.29 39.49
C ASP A 37 -4.09 -3.45 38.53
N ASP A 38 -3.75 -4.68 38.89
CA ASP A 38 -4.01 -5.87 38.07
C ASP A 38 -5.21 -6.68 38.58
N ALA A 39 -5.97 -7.23 37.65
CA ALA A 39 -7.04 -8.16 37.95
C ALA A 39 -6.69 -9.57 37.46
N TRP A 40 -6.70 -10.51 38.37
CA TRP A 40 -6.39 -11.91 38.08
C TRP A 40 -7.62 -12.80 38.31
N ILE A 41 -7.79 -13.80 37.45
CA ILE A 41 -8.72 -14.90 37.67
C ILE A 41 -7.88 -16.14 38.01
N LEU A 42 -7.94 -16.55 39.25
CA LEU A 42 -7.26 -17.75 39.72
C LEU A 42 -8.19 -18.95 39.62
N HIS A 43 -7.80 -19.91 38.82
CA HIS A 43 -8.45 -21.22 38.79
C HIS A 43 -7.55 -22.29 39.43
N ARG A 44 -8.00 -22.90 40.48
CA ARG A 44 -7.34 -24.05 41.07
C ARG A 44 -7.93 -25.32 40.46
N MET A 45 -7.19 -25.96 39.59
CA MET A 45 -7.54 -27.26 39.01
C MET A 45 -7.59 -28.33 40.11
N ARG A 46 -8.62 -29.14 40.08
CA ARG A 46 -8.75 -30.32 40.97
C ARG A 46 -8.16 -31.56 40.30
N PRO A 47 -7.71 -32.57 41.05
CA PRO A 47 -7.31 -33.83 40.46
C PRO A 47 -8.40 -34.39 39.53
N GLY A 48 -8.03 -34.76 38.32
CA GLY A 48 -8.94 -35.25 37.28
C GLY A 48 -9.68 -34.18 36.46
N GLU A 49 -9.40 -32.91 36.68
CA GLU A 49 -9.88 -31.82 35.84
C GLU A 49 -8.91 -31.58 34.68
N THR A 50 -9.36 -31.74 33.45
CA THR A 50 -8.50 -31.67 32.26
C THR A 50 -8.79 -30.46 31.36
N ALA A 51 -9.90 -29.75 31.63
CA ALA A 51 -10.28 -28.60 30.79
C ALA A 51 -11.06 -27.54 31.60
N GLY A 52 -10.85 -26.30 31.23
CA GLY A 52 -11.65 -25.15 31.65
C GLY A 52 -11.91 -24.26 30.44
N GLU A 53 -12.97 -23.48 30.52
CA GLU A 53 -13.34 -22.50 29.50
C GLU A 53 -13.18 -21.10 30.08
N PHE A 54 -12.50 -20.24 29.33
CA PHE A 54 -12.36 -18.82 29.61
C PHE A 54 -12.89 -18.03 28.42
N GLN A 55 -13.72 -17.03 28.67
CA GLN A 55 -14.23 -16.11 27.67
C GLN A 55 -13.96 -14.67 28.11
N LEU A 56 -13.45 -13.88 27.20
CA LEU A 56 -13.20 -12.46 27.40
C LEU A 56 -14.00 -11.64 26.39
N ALA A 57 -14.77 -10.67 26.86
CA ALA A 57 -15.43 -9.67 26.05
C ALA A 57 -14.79 -8.32 26.31
N VAL A 58 -14.43 -7.63 25.24
CA VAL A 58 -13.90 -6.26 25.26
C VAL A 58 -14.96 -5.36 24.64
N THR A 59 -15.39 -4.34 25.37
CA THR A 59 -16.31 -3.31 24.88
C THR A 59 -15.72 -1.94 25.13
N THR A 60 -16.04 -0.99 24.25
CA THR A 60 -15.50 0.37 24.31
C THR A 60 -16.64 1.38 24.30
N SER A 61 -16.37 2.63 24.62
CA SER A 61 -17.37 3.71 24.51
C SER A 61 -17.81 4.00 23.06
N ARG A 62 -17.17 3.38 22.05
CA ARG A 62 -17.66 3.37 20.65
C ARG A 62 -18.80 2.39 20.42
N ASP A 63 -18.93 1.38 21.26
CA ASP A 63 -20.03 0.44 21.17
C ASP A 63 -21.32 1.12 21.67
N ARG A 64 -22.47 0.72 21.14
CA ARG A 64 -23.77 1.28 21.54
C ARG A 64 -24.05 1.16 23.03
N THR A 65 -23.39 0.23 23.68
CA THR A 65 -23.45 0.01 25.12
C THR A 65 -22.14 -0.59 25.61
N LEU A 66 -21.69 -0.13 26.78
CA LEU A 66 -20.59 -0.77 27.52
C LEU A 66 -21.02 -2.09 28.18
N ALA A 67 -22.26 -2.51 28.04
CA ALA A 67 -22.72 -3.81 28.53
C ALA A 67 -21.92 -4.91 27.85
N ALA A 68 -21.54 -5.93 28.63
CA ALA A 68 -20.83 -7.08 28.08
C ALA A 68 -21.66 -7.73 26.98
N ALA A 69 -21.00 -8.03 25.86
CA ALA A 69 -21.61 -8.87 24.84
C ALA A 69 -22.02 -10.22 25.47
N PRO A 70 -23.16 -10.80 25.09
CA PRO A 70 -23.59 -12.07 25.63
C PRO A 70 -22.54 -13.15 25.32
N PHE A 71 -22.12 -13.86 26.34
CA PHE A 71 -21.21 -15.00 26.14
C PHE A 71 -21.96 -16.12 25.42
N ARG A 72 -21.33 -16.69 24.43
CA ARG A 72 -21.85 -17.77 23.61
C ARG A 72 -21.01 -19.02 23.83
N SER A 73 -21.42 -20.16 23.32
CA SER A 73 -20.65 -21.39 23.45
C SER A 73 -19.33 -21.30 22.66
N HIS A 74 -18.29 -21.98 23.13
CA HIS A 74 -17.05 -22.15 22.38
C HIS A 74 -17.28 -22.72 20.96
N ALA A 75 -18.26 -23.63 20.84
CA ALA A 75 -18.61 -24.21 19.54
C ALA A 75 -19.15 -23.16 18.55
N ASP A 76 -19.93 -22.18 19.04
CA ASP A 76 -20.45 -21.10 18.21
C ASP A 76 -19.35 -20.15 17.75
N TYR A 77 -18.47 -19.72 18.66
CA TYR A 77 -17.32 -18.90 18.31
C TYR A 77 -16.40 -19.60 17.32
N ARG A 78 -16.13 -20.89 17.56
CA ARG A 78 -15.30 -21.69 16.66
C ARG A 78 -15.92 -21.80 15.27
N ARG A 79 -17.22 -22.06 15.18
CA ARG A 79 -17.93 -22.13 13.88
C ARG A 79 -17.80 -20.82 13.13
N GLU A 80 -18.14 -19.70 13.76
CA GLU A 80 -18.05 -18.38 13.12
C GLU A 80 -16.63 -18.04 12.69
N THR A 81 -15.65 -18.30 13.54
CA THR A 81 -14.22 -18.05 13.21
C THR A 81 -13.79 -18.89 12.01
N VAL A 82 -14.18 -20.16 11.98
CA VAL A 82 -13.85 -21.07 10.86
C VAL A 82 -14.55 -20.61 9.59
N ASP A 83 -15.84 -20.26 9.66
CA ASP A 83 -16.59 -19.82 8.48
C ASP A 83 -16.07 -18.49 7.94
N ALA A 84 -15.78 -17.55 8.81
CA ALA A 84 -15.13 -16.28 8.43
C ALA A 84 -13.72 -16.50 7.84
N ALA A 85 -12.96 -17.44 8.39
CA ALA A 85 -11.66 -17.80 7.84
C ALA A 85 -11.77 -18.45 6.46
N ARG A 86 -12.71 -19.38 6.28
CA ARG A 86 -12.98 -20.01 4.97
C ARG A 86 -13.38 -18.99 3.93
N ALA A 87 -14.30 -18.08 4.26
CA ALA A 87 -14.73 -17.00 3.36
C ALA A 87 -13.55 -16.08 2.97
N TYR A 88 -12.69 -15.76 3.94
CA TYR A 88 -11.50 -14.95 3.68
C TYR A 88 -10.52 -15.65 2.74
N TRP A 89 -10.19 -16.91 3.01
CA TRP A 89 -9.21 -17.66 2.22
C TRP A 89 -9.73 -18.12 0.85
N ALA A 90 -11.04 -18.21 0.68
CA ALA A 90 -11.66 -18.49 -0.63
C ALA A 90 -11.49 -17.34 -1.63
N LYS A 91 -11.16 -16.12 -1.17
CA LYS A 91 -10.96 -14.96 -2.06
C LYS A 91 -9.76 -15.12 -2.97
N SER A 92 -8.66 -15.69 -2.50
CA SER A 92 -7.45 -15.91 -3.28
C SER A 92 -6.52 -16.90 -2.59
N SER A 93 -5.64 -17.51 -3.37
CA SER A 93 -4.63 -18.45 -2.88
C SER A 93 -3.30 -18.30 -3.59
N LEU A 94 -2.24 -18.83 -2.97
CA LEU A 94 -0.91 -18.99 -3.55
C LEU A 94 -0.39 -20.41 -3.21
N ARG A 95 0.23 -21.05 -4.19
CA ARG A 95 0.99 -22.28 -4.01
C ARG A 95 2.36 -22.15 -4.66
N VAL A 96 3.39 -22.52 -3.92
CA VAL A 96 4.78 -22.55 -4.37
C VAL A 96 5.38 -23.90 -3.96
N PRO A 97 5.13 -24.99 -4.70
CA PRO A 97 5.47 -26.36 -4.28
C PRO A 97 6.95 -26.56 -3.94
N GLY A 98 7.84 -25.85 -4.63
CA GLY A 98 9.29 -25.88 -4.38
C GLY A 98 9.76 -25.03 -3.21
N ASP A 99 8.85 -24.22 -2.58
CA ASP A 99 9.18 -23.29 -1.49
C ASP A 99 8.04 -23.15 -0.49
N PRO A 100 7.78 -24.17 0.34
CA PRO A 100 6.72 -24.12 1.34
C PRO A 100 6.94 -23.03 2.39
N ALA A 101 8.18 -22.56 2.57
CA ALA A 101 8.49 -21.48 3.49
C ALA A 101 7.98 -20.11 2.96
N LEU A 102 8.16 -19.86 1.67
CA LEU A 102 7.62 -18.66 1.00
C LEU A 102 6.10 -18.70 0.93
N GLU A 103 5.52 -19.86 0.57
CA GLU A 103 4.08 -20.06 0.59
C GLU A 103 3.49 -19.78 1.98
N GLY A 104 4.09 -20.35 3.02
CA GLY A 104 3.70 -20.13 4.42
C GLY A 104 3.81 -18.67 4.84
N LEU A 105 4.83 -17.95 4.37
CA LEU A 105 4.99 -16.52 4.64
C LEU A 105 3.86 -15.68 4.02
N TRP A 106 3.42 -16.02 2.79
CA TRP A 106 2.28 -15.34 2.17
C TRP A 106 1.02 -15.48 3.05
N TYR A 107 0.70 -16.71 3.49
CA TYR A 107 -0.45 -16.94 4.35
C TYR A 107 -0.31 -16.26 5.72
N ALA A 108 0.88 -16.27 6.34
CA ALA A 108 1.14 -15.60 7.61
C ALA A 108 0.96 -14.08 7.50
N THR A 109 1.49 -13.46 6.43
CA THR A 109 1.34 -12.03 6.14
C THR A 109 -0.14 -11.65 6.03
N TYR A 110 -0.93 -12.37 5.23
CA TYR A 110 -2.35 -12.06 5.04
C TYR A 110 -3.21 -12.44 6.24
N HIS A 111 -2.79 -13.39 7.07
CA HIS A 111 -3.42 -13.64 8.36
C HIS A 111 -3.22 -12.46 9.32
N ALA A 112 -2.01 -11.93 9.43
CA ALA A 112 -1.71 -10.74 10.23
C ALA A 112 -2.52 -9.53 9.74
N ARG A 113 -2.58 -9.30 8.43
CA ARG A 113 -3.41 -8.24 7.83
C ARG A 113 -4.88 -8.36 8.24
N ARG A 114 -5.47 -9.55 8.09
CA ARG A 114 -6.86 -9.80 8.48
C ARG A 114 -7.11 -9.49 9.96
N ALA A 115 -6.14 -9.77 10.82
CA ALA A 115 -6.27 -9.53 12.25
C ALA A 115 -6.19 -8.04 12.61
N ILE A 116 -5.43 -7.25 11.85
CA ILE A 116 -5.06 -5.88 12.18
C ILE A 116 -5.85 -4.85 11.37
N LEU A 117 -6.05 -5.11 10.06
CA LEU A 117 -6.63 -4.14 9.13
C LEU A 117 -8.07 -4.52 8.81
N ARG A 118 -9.02 -3.64 9.13
CA ARG A 118 -10.44 -3.78 8.79
C ARG A 118 -11.01 -2.42 8.41
N GLY A 119 -11.82 -2.37 7.37
CA GLY A 119 -12.60 -1.18 7.05
C GLY A 119 -13.52 -0.79 8.20
N GLY A 120 -13.76 0.50 8.37
CA GLY A 120 -14.55 1.05 9.48
C GLY A 120 -13.85 1.05 10.84
N THR A 121 -12.55 0.72 10.88
CA THR A 121 -11.72 0.78 12.07
C THR A 121 -10.49 1.64 11.81
N VAL A 122 -9.96 2.27 12.86
CA VAL A 122 -8.68 2.98 12.77
C VAL A 122 -7.57 1.93 12.64
N PRO A 123 -6.75 1.96 11.57
CA PRO A 123 -5.64 1.04 11.45
C PRO A 123 -4.58 1.33 12.53
N PRO A 124 -3.67 0.38 12.80
CA PRO A 124 -2.58 0.62 13.73
C PRO A 124 -1.65 1.72 13.19
N GLY A 125 -1.12 2.54 14.09
CA GLY A 125 0.00 3.43 13.79
C GLY A 125 1.29 2.66 13.52
N LEU A 126 2.40 3.37 13.38
CA LEU A 126 3.67 2.83 12.89
C LEU A 126 4.16 1.57 13.63
N PHE A 127 4.05 1.53 14.96
CA PHE A 127 4.51 0.40 15.78
C PHE A 127 3.40 -0.28 16.60
N PHE A 128 2.24 0.33 16.67
CA PHE A 128 1.10 -0.27 17.37
C PHE A 128 0.44 -1.37 16.50
N PRO A 129 0.00 -2.50 17.03
CA PRO A 129 0.00 -2.94 18.42
C PRO A 129 1.21 -3.82 18.80
N SER A 130 2.32 -3.72 18.10
CA SER A 130 3.50 -4.57 18.35
C SER A 130 4.31 -4.16 19.59
N THR A 131 4.07 -2.97 20.14
CA THR A 131 4.77 -2.54 21.35
C THR A 131 4.16 -3.22 22.58
N VAL A 132 5.04 -3.70 23.44
CA VAL A 132 4.68 -4.26 24.75
C VAL A 132 4.87 -3.23 25.89
N HIS A 133 5.10 -1.97 25.53
CA HIS A 133 5.36 -0.88 26.45
C HIS A 133 4.26 0.18 26.34
N ASP A 134 4.07 0.95 27.39
CA ASP A 134 3.09 2.05 27.44
C ASP A 134 3.44 3.19 26.48
N HIS A 135 4.71 3.28 26.06
CA HIS A 135 5.18 4.27 25.10
C HIS A 135 5.62 3.60 23.80
N SER A 136 4.93 3.92 22.73
CA SER A 136 5.33 3.55 21.39
C SER A 136 6.49 4.42 20.91
N ILE A 137 7.44 3.83 20.17
CA ILE A 137 8.47 4.60 19.48
C ILE A 137 7.79 5.51 18.47
N TRP A 138 8.32 6.74 18.30
CA TRP A 138 7.70 7.78 17.51
C TRP A 138 6.21 7.97 17.85
N HIS A 139 5.87 7.74 19.10
CA HIS A 139 4.51 7.89 19.66
C HIS A 139 3.43 7.03 18.95
N GLY A 140 3.82 6.06 18.10
CA GLY A 140 2.89 5.24 17.33
C GLY A 140 2.12 6.03 16.27
N ASP A 141 2.72 7.10 15.75
CA ASP A 141 2.07 7.97 14.77
C ASP A 141 1.82 7.30 13.41
N TYR A 142 1.15 8.01 12.52
CA TYR A 142 0.93 7.65 11.13
C TYR A 142 1.93 8.40 10.25
N HIS A 143 3.00 7.72 9.87
CA HIS A 143 4.03 8.27 8.98
C HIS A 143 3.58 8.17 7.52
N SER A 144 3.34 9.32 6.89
CA SER A 144 2.77 9.42 5.55
C SER A 144 3.81 9.35 4.43
N ASN A 145 5.10 9.42 4.73
CA ASN A 145 6.15 9.40 3.71
C ASN A 145 6.49 7.99 3.20
N TYR A 146 6.08 6.94 3.91
CA TYR A 146 6.30 5.55 3.51
C TYR A 146 5.42 4.57 4.29
N ASN A 147 5.47 4.64 5.61
CA ASN A 147 5.00 3.57 6.50
C ASN A 147 3.49 3.34 6.40
N LEU A 148 2.70 4.42 6.34
CA LEU A 148 1.25 4.31 6.17
C LEU A 148 0.88 3.68 4.82
N GLN A 149 1.55 4.07 3.74
CA GLN A 149 1.24 3.57 2.40
C GLN A 149 1.68 2.12 2.21
N SER A 150 2.87 1.78 2.71
CA SER A 150 3.50 0.49 2.42
C SER A 150 2.78 -0.69 3.05
N ILE A 151 2.15 -0.52 4.22
CA ILE A 151 1.39 -1.59 4.85
C ILE A 151 0.23 -2.09 3.98
N TYR A 152 -0.17 -1.33 2.96
CA TYR A 152 -1.24 -1.68 2.03
C TYR A 152 -0.75 -2.19 0.67
N TRP A 153 0.57 -2.28 0.46
CA TRP A 153 1.09 -2.85 -0.77
C TRP A 153 0.75 -4.34 -0.88
N GLY A 154 0.35 -4.75 -2.08
CA GLY A 154 -0.06 -6.11 -2.38
C GLY A 154 -1.52 -6.46 -2.05
N ASP A 155 -2.29 -5.59 -1.40
CA ASP A 155 -3.70 -5.83 -1.05
C ASP A 155 -4.56 -6.13 -2.26
N TYR A 156 -4.46 -5.26 -3.25
CA TYR A 156 -5.27 -5.40 -4.46
C TYR A 156 -4.91 -6.70 -5.17
N THR A 157 -3.62 -6.94 -5.41
CA THR A 157 -3.17 -8.16 -6.10
C THR A 157 -3.60 -9.41 -5.34
N ALA A 158 -3.54 -9.41 -4.00
CA ALA A 158 -4.06 -10.52 -3.19
C ALA A 158 -5.59 -10.57 -3.08
N ASN A 159 -6.33 -9.70 -3.77
CA ASN A 159 -7.78 -9.59 -3.70
C ASN A 159 -8.32 -9.37 -2.27
N ARG A 160 -7.70 -8.42 -1.53
CA ARG A 160 -8.01 -8.06 -0.14
C ARG A 160 -8.56 -6.63 -0.05
N LEU A 161 -9.66 -6.35 -0.76
CA LEU A 161 -10.28 -5.02 -0.77
C LEU A 161 -10.78 -4.59 0.62
N ASP A 162 -11.22 -5.54 1.43
CA ASP A 162 -11.68 -5.34 2.79
C ASP A 162 -10.60 -4.77 3.73
N THR A 163 -9.33 -5.11 3.51
CA THR A 163 -8.23 -4.52 4.26
C THR A 163 -7.77 -3.18 3.68
N ALA A 164 -7.92 -2.97 2.39
CA ALA A 164 -7.55 -1.74 1.72
C ALA A 164 -8.38 -0.52 2.18
N GLU A 165 -9.65 -0.72 2.56
CA GLU A 165 -10.53 0.36 3.03
C GLU A 165 -10.00 1.05 4.29
N ALA A 166 -9.33 0.34 5.19
CA ALA A 166 -8.76 0.91 6.40
C ALA A 166 -7.75 2.04 6.12
N TYR A 167 -7.10 2.03 4.96
CA TYR A 167 -6.22 3.13 4.53
C TYR A 167 -6.98 4.45 4.37
N PHE A 168 -8.11 4.41 3.68
CA PHE A 168 -8.90 5.60 3.41
C PHE A 168 -9.55 6.11 4.69
N ASP A 169 -9.95 5.20 5.59
CA ASP A 169 -10.46 5.55 6.92
C ASP A 169 -9.41 6.30 7.75
N ALA A 170 -8.13 5.92 7.65
CA ALA A 170 -7.04 6.66 8.28
C ALA A 170 -6.82 8.03 7.64
N VAL A 171 -6.84 8.12 6.31
CA VAL A 171 -6.61 9.38 5.60
C VAL A 171 -7.71 10.40 5.88
N ASP A 172 -8.96 9.97 6.08
CA ASP A 172 -10.07 10.86 6.37
C ASP A 172 -9.83 11.73 7.62
N PHE A 173 -9.04 11.25 8.59
CA PHE A 173 -8.63 12.06 9.75
C PHE A 173 -7.68 13.20 9.39
N PHE A 174 -6.88 13.06 8.33
CA PHE A 174 -5.91 14.08 7.92
C PHE A 174 -6.47 15.14 6.98
N VAL A 175 -7.60 14.87 6.32
CA VAL A 175 -8.17 15.78 5.31
C VAL A 175 -8.55 17.14 5.90
N PRO A 176 -9.25 17.25 7.04
CA PRO A 176 -9.63 18.56 7.60
C PRO A 176 -8.41 19.43 7.93
N VAL A 177 -7.42 18.88 8.64
CA VAL A 177 -6.20 19.60 8.97
C VAL A 177 -5.37 19.89 7.72
N GLY A 178 -5.32 18.96 6.77
CA GLY A 178 -4.62 19.13 5.50
C GLY A 178 -5.16 20.28 4.65
N ARG A 179 -6.48 20.47 4.61
CA ARG A 179 -7.10 21.63 3.97
C ARG A 179 -6.75 22.96 4.67
N LYS A 180 -6.66 22.93 5.98
CA LYS A 180 -6.25 24.09 6.77
C LYS A 180 -4.78 24.44 6.50
N ILE A 181 -3.89 23.45 6.45
CA ILE A 181 -2.47 23.65 6.10
C ILE A 181 -2.33 24.21 4.68
N ALA A 182 -3.02 23.65 3.70
CA ALA A 182 -2.98 24.15 2.33
C ALA A 182 -3.36 25.65 2.25
N ARG A 183 -4.41 26.04 2.96
CA ARG A 183 -4.87 27.44 2.99
C ARG A 183 -3.94 28.34 3.81
N ASP A 184 -3.64 27.98 5.06
CA ASP A 184 -3.00 28.88 6.04
C ASP A 184 -1.47 28.94 5.86
N TYR A 185 -0.85 27.83 5.38
CA TYR A 185 0.59 27.73 5.21
C TYR A 185 1.04 28.02 3.78
N TYR A 186 0.25 27.57 2.79
CA TYR A 186 0.59 27.73 1.38
C TYR A 186 -0.24 28.78 0.66
N GLY A 187 -1.26 29.34 1.30
CA GLY A 187 -2.17 30.31 0.68
C GLY A 187 -2.99 29.75 -0.47
N GLY A 188 -3.09 28.41 -0.56
CA GLY A 188 -3.67 27.68 -1.68
C GLY A 188 -4.92 26.89 -1.33
N ARG A 189 -5.52 26.32 -2.37
CA ARG A 189 -6.68 25.42 -2.29
C ARG A 189 -6.26 23.98 -2.02
N GLY A 190 -7.24 23.13 -1.81
CA GLY A 190 -7.08 21.68 -1.76
C GLY A 190 -6.57 21.16 -0.42
N VAL A 191 -5.76 20.12 -0.45
CA VAL A 191 -5.28 19.40 0.73
C VAL A 191 -3.77 19.19 0.69
N PHE A 192 -3.11 19.44 1.83
CA PHE A 192 -1.71 19.07 2.05
C PHE A 192 -1.65 17.95 3.08
N ILE A 193 -1.01 16.85 2.75
CA ILE A 193 -0.77 15.75 3.71
C ILE A 193 0.58 15.94 4.36
N GLN A 194 0.58 16.05 5.68
CA GLN A 194 1.79 16.24 6.49
C GLN A 194 2.57 14.93 6.66
N LEU A 195 3.83 15.06 7.10
CA LEU A 195 4.76 13.93 7.26
C LEU A 195 4.24 12.88 8.23
N TYR A 196 3.77 13.30 9.39
CA TYR A 196 3.22 12.42 10.41
C TYR A 196 2.02 13.08 11.09
N GLY A 197 1.23 12.27 11.77
CA GLY A 197 0.09 12.74 12.54
C GLY A 197 -0.57 11.59 13.27
N PHE A 198 -1.62 11.93 13.98
CA PHE A 198 -2.46 10.97 14.69
C PHE A 198 -3.86 11.01 14.12
N PRO A 199 -4.65 9.93 14.24
CA PRO A 199 -6.05 9.92 13.84
C PRO A 199 -6.91 10.76 14.80
N LEU A 200 -6.39 11.89 15.23
CA LEU A 200 -7.03 12.87 16.07
C LEU A 200 -7.37 14.08 15.23
N LEU A 201 -8.61 14.51 15.28
CA LEU A 201 -9.04 15.76 14.66
C LEU A 201 -8.52 16.97 15.46
N ALA A 202 -7.22 17.01 15.72
CA ALA A 202 -6.58 18.21 16.22
C ALA A 202 -6.56 19.21 15.06
N ALA A 203 -7.63 20.01 14.96
CA ALA A 203 -7.79 21.02 13.91
C ALA A 203 -6.62 22.02 13.83
N ASP A 204 -5.76 22.02 14.83
CA ASP A 204 -4.63 22.92 15.01
C ASP A 204 -3.28 22.19 15.19
N ASP A 205 -3.24 20.87 14.95
CA ASP A 205 -1.98 20.13 15.03
C ASP A 205 -1.18 20.26 13.72
N TYR A 206 -0.25 21.20 13.73
CA TYR A 206 0.72 21.40 12.65
C TYR A 206 2.08 20.74 12.94
N SER A 207 2.17 19.89 13.95
CA SER A 207 3.44 19.30 14.38
C SER A 207 4.15 18.51 13.27
N GLY A 208 3.40 17.85 12.40
CA GLY A 208 3.92 17.13 11.25
C GLY A 208 4.29 17.99 10.04
N VAL A 209 4.08 19.31 10.09
CA VAL A 209 4.43 20.21 8.98
C VAL A 209 5.89 20.62 9.02
N VAL A 210 6.49 20.70 10.23
CA VAL A 210 7.88 21.16 10.42
C VAL A 210 8.74 20.00 10.93
N PRO A 211 9.82 19.66 10.25
CA PRO A 211 10.40 20.22 9.02
C PRO A 211 9.66 19.80 7.73
N GLY A 212 8.65 18.96 7.84
CA GLY A 212 7.95 18.32 6.73
C GLY A 212 7.09 19.22 5.84
N GLY A 213 6.91 20.52 6.17
CA GLY A 213 6.09 21.44 5.38
C GLY A 213 6.54 21.69 3.94
N ARG A 214 7.69 21.15 3.55
CA ARG A 214 8.21 21.24 2.19
C ARG A 214 8.23 19.90 1.47
N MET A 215 7.74 18.85 2.13
CA MET A 215 7.63 17.49 1.61
C MET A 215 6.27 17.32 0.92
N ALA A 216 6.01 18.17 -0.07
CA ALA A 216 4.73 18.24 -0.76
C ALA A 216 4.37 16.96 -1.56
N TYR A 217 5.26 15.99 -1.63
CA TYR A 217 5.06 14.74 -2.37
C TYR A 217 4.04 13.80 -1.72
N MET A 218 3.85 13.84 -0.41
CA MET A 218 2.94 12.94 0.29
C MET A 218 1.49 13.10 -0.14
N THR A 219 1.08 14.32 -0.42
CA THR A 219 -0.25 14.63 -0.96
C THR A 219 -0.54 13.84 -2.25
N GLY A 220 0.39 13.88 -3.19
CA GLY A 220 0.26 13.15 -4.45
C GLY A 220 0.40 11.63 -4.27
N TRP A 221 1.20 11.17 -3.31
CA TRP A 221 1.32 9.75 -2.99
C TRP A 221 -0.01 9.18 -2.48
N VAL A 222 -0.64 9.89 -1.55
CA VAL A 222 -1.98 9.52 -1.06
C VAL A 222 -3.00 9.54 -2.19
N ALA A 223 -3.03 10.58 -3.04
CA ALA A 223 -3.91 10.64 -4.21
C ALA A 223 -3.70 9.46 -5.16
N GLY A 224 -2.46 8.99 -5.28
CA GLY A 224 -2.11 7.80 -6.04
C GLY A 224 -2.83 6.55 -5.55
N ARG A 225 -2.95 6.39 -4.23
CA ARG A 225 -3.65 5.25 -3.65
C ARG A 225 -5.16 5.27 -3.92
N TYR A 226 -5.79 6.46 -3.89
CA TYR A 226 -7.19 6.62 -4.28
C TYR A 226 -7.41 6.28 -5.75
N TRP A 227 -6.50 6.72 -6.62
CA TRP A 227 -6.56 6.38 -8.04
C TRP A 227 -6.34 4.88 -8.28
N GLU A 228 -5.40 4.27 -7.59
CA GLU A 228 -5.12 2.83 -7.65
C GLU A 228 -6.37 2.02 -7.24
N HIS A 229 -7.08 2.41 -6.19
CA HIS A 229 -8.33 1.76 -5.79
C HIS A 229 -9.34 1.73 -6.92
N TRP A 230 -9.55 2.86 -7.57
CA TRP A 230 -10.41 2.93 -8.77
C TRP A 230 -9.92 2.03 -9.89
N GLN A 231 -8.63 1.98 -10.15
CA GLN A 231 -8.07 1.12 -11.20
C GLN A 231 -8.36 -0.35 -10.96
N TYR A 232 -8.30 -0.81 -9.70
CA TYR A 232 -8.53 -2.20 -9.34
C TYR A 232 -10.00 -2.56 -9.12
N THR A 233 -10.87 -1.61 -8.82
CA THR A 233 -12.28 -1.89 -8.48
C THR A 233 -13.26 -1.48 -9.56
N ARG A 234 -12.96 -0.44 -10.34
CA ARG A 234 -13.90 0.21 -11.26
C ARG A 234 -15.23 0.55 -10.60
N ASP A 235 -15.19 0.86 -9.30
CA ASP A 235 -16.36 1.29 -8.55
C ASP A 235 -16.59 2.80 -8.76
N ARG A 236 -17.52 3.12 -9.67
CA ARG A 236 -17.84 4.50 -10.05
C ARG A 236 -18.48 5.27 -8.88
N ALA A 237 -19.27 4.60 -8.04
CA ALA A 237 -19.89 5.25 -6.88
C ALA A 237 -18.83 5.61 -5.85
N TRP A 238 -17.95 4.69 -5.51
CA TRP A 238 -16.82 4.95 -4.62
C TRP A 238 -15.90 6.06 -5.16
N LEU A 239 -15.62 6.04 -6.48
CA LEU A 239 -14.82 7.11 -7.10
C LEU A 239 -15.51 8.47 -6.93
N ALA A 240 -16.81 8.56 -7.18
CA ALA A 240 -17.55 9.82 -7.09
C ALA A 240 -17.66 10.33 -5.65
N GLU A 241 -17.92 9.44 -4.70
CA GLU A 241 -18.24 9.81 -3.32
C GLU A 241 -17.01 9.98 -2.44
N ARG A 242 -15.95 9.20 -2.66
CA ARG A 242 -14.76 9.19 -1.81
C ARG A 242 -13.46 9.46 -2.57
N GLY A 243 -13.25 8.80 -3.70
CA GLY A 243 -11.99 8.87 -4.42
C GLY A 243 -11.72 10.23 -5.05
N TYR A 244 -12.67 10.70 -5.85
CA TYR A 244 -12.51 11.95 -6.60
C TYR A 244 -12.42 13.20 -5.71
N PRO A 245 -13.19 13.37 -4.64
CA PRO A 245 -13.03 14.52 -3.75
C PRO A 245 -11.61 14.70 -3.25
N PHE A 246 -10.95 13.62 -2.83
CA PHE A 246 -9.56 13.69 -2.39
C PHE A 246 -8.58 13.93 -3.54
N ILE A 247 -8.72 13.22 -4.66
CA ILE A 247 -7.86 13.40 -5.85
C ILE A 247 -7.97 14.84 -6.38
N ARG A 248 -9.17 15.40 -6.39
CA ARG A 248 -9.43 16.78 -6.78
C ARG A 248 -8.74 17.78 -5.85
N ASP A 249 -8.87 17.59 -4.55
CA ASP A 249 -8.23 18.46 -3.56
C ASP A 249 -6.69 18.39 -3.65
N ALA A 250 -6.13 17.20 -3.85
CA ALA A 250 -4.69 17.03 -4.08
C ALA A 250 -4.23 17.76 -5.36
N ALA A 251 -4.98 17.66 -6.44
CA ALA A 251 -4.66 18.34 -7.68
C ALA A 251 -4.82 19.87 -7.57
N LEU A 252 -5.80 20.36 -6.82
CA LEU A 252 -5.96 21.79 -6.54
C LEU A 252 -4.77 22.32 -5.74
N PHE A 253 -4.26 21.56 -4.75
CA PHE A 253 -3.06 21.92 -4.03
C PHE A 253 -1.88 22.12 -5.00
N TYR A 254 -1.65 21.20 -5.93
CA TYR A 254 -0.55 21.34 -6.89
C TYR A 254 -0.76 22.44 -7.93
N LEU A 255 -2.01 22.79 -8.29
CA LEU A 255 -2.28 23.96 -9.14
C LEU A 255 -1.75 25.25 -8.49
N ASP A 256 -1.93 25.38 -7.19
CA ASP A 256 -1.57 26.59 -6.45
C ASP A 256 -0.12 26.54 -5.92
N PHE A 257 0.44 25.36 -5.66
CA PHE A 257 1.79 25.16 -5.16
C PHE A 257 2.88 25.29 -6.23
N LEU A 258 2.60 24.84 -7.46
CA LEU A 258 3.59 24.88 -8.56
C LEU A 258 3.73 26.29 -9.13
N LEU A 259 4.94 26.80 -9.16
CA LEU A 259 5.26 28.13 -9.64
C LEU A 259 5.54 28.13 -11.15
N LYS A 260 4.86 28.97 -11.90
CA LYS A 260 5.14 29.17 -13.33
C LYS A 260 6.30 30.11 -13.53
N ALA A 261 7.32 29.67 -14.23
CA ALA A 261 8.46 30.52 -14.60
C ALA A 261 8.10 31.54 -15.72
N PRO A 262 8.65 32.78 -15.71
CA PRO A 262 9.52 33.32 -14.65
C PRO A 262 8.72 33.66 -13.39
N HIS A 263 9.33 33.39 -12.21
CA HIS A 263 8.77 33.73 -10.90
C HIS A 263 9.87 34.28 -9.99
N ALA A 264 9.54 35.26 -9.14
CA ALA A 264 10.54 35.93 -8.29
C ALA A 264 11.23 34.96 -7.30
N ASP A 265 10.51 33.94 -6.86
CA ASP A 265 11.04 32.95 -5.91
C ASP A 265 11.87 31.86 -6.60
N LEU A 266 11.83 31.76 -7.92
CA LEU A 266 12.62 30.77 -8.67
C LEU A 266 13.98 31.34 -9.05
N PRO A 267 15.06 30.53 -8.96
CA PRO A 267 16.36 30.91 -9.52
C PRO A 267 16.26 31.29 -11.01
N PRO A 268 17.00 32.31 -11.46
CA PRO A 268 16.95 32.77 -12.86
C PRO A 268 17.19 31.67 -13.90
N GLU A 269 17.97 30.64 -13.55
CA GLU A 269 18.28 29.50 -14.39
C GLU A 269 17.05 28.62 -14.70
N LEU A 270 15.96 28.80 -13.95
CA LEU A 270 14.68 28.11 -14.14
C LEU A 270 13.62 28.97 -14.84
N HIS A 271 13.99 30.14 -15.37
CA HIS A 271 13.06 31.00 -16.09
C HIS A 271 12.83 30.49 -17.53
N ASP A 272 12.35 29.25 -17.65
CA ASP A 272 12.18 28.50 -18.90
C ASP A 272 10.73 28.41 -19.42
N GLY A 273 9.77 29.00 -18.68
CA GLY A 273 8.34 28.97 -19.04
C GLY A 273 7.59 27.74 -18.53
N LEU A 274 8.26 26.86 -17.81
CA LEU A 274 7.67 25.65 -17.24
C LEU A 274 7.14 25.90 -15.81
N TYR A 275 6.49 24.89 -15.25
CA TYR A 275 6.06 24.87 -13.83
C TYR A 275 7.07 24.11 -12.99
N HIS A 276 7.46 24.71 -11.88
CA HIS A 276 8.48 24.22 -10.95
C HIS A 276 7.90 24.07 -9.55
N ALA A 277 8.43 23.11 -8.80
CA ALA A 277 8.13 22.94 -7.38
C ALA A 277 9.18 23.65 -6.53
N PHE A 278 8.78 24.70 -5.79
CA PHE A 278 9.66 25.42 -4.87
C PHE A 278 8.89 26.02 -3.71
N PRO A 279 9.38 25.93 -2.46
CA PRO A 279 10.48 25.05 -2.05
C PRO A 279 10.03 23.60 -2.01
N SER A 280 10.90 22.68 -2.42
CA SER A 280 10.63 21.25 -2.34
C SER A 280 11.78 20.51 -1.65
N ILE A 281 11.44 19.50 -0.87
CA ILE A 281 12.39 18.64 -0.16
C ILE A 281 12.05 17.18 -0.50
N ALA A 282 13.09 16.36 -0.61
CA ALA A 282 12.99 14.92 -0.76
C ALA A 282 13.37 14.23 0.55
N GLY A 283 12.58 13.24 0.96
CA GLY A 283 12.83 12.49 2.19
C GLY A 283 12.79 13.37 3.46
N GLU A 284 13.31 12.86 4.54
CA GLU A 284 13.37 13.55 5.84
C GLU A 284 14.62 14.41 5.98
N ASP A 285 15.36 14.64 4.90
CA ASP A 285 16.59 15.40 4.93
C ASP A 285 16.36 16.85 5.32
N GLY A 286 17.10 17.28 6.33
CA GLY A 286 17.09 18.65 6.81
C GLY A 286 17.49 19.64 5.72
N PHE A 287 17.07 20.86 5.96
CA PHE A 287 17.30 22.01 5.10
C PHE A 287 18.76 22.44 5.07
N SER A 288 19.50 22.02 4.08
CA SER A 288 20.82 22.62 3.79
C SER A 288 21.09 22.58 2.30
N GLY A 289 20.98 23.70 1.62
CA GLY A 289 21.29 23.79 0.22
C GLY A 289 21.09 25.19 -0.36
N ARG A 290 21.66 25.40 -1.54
CA ARG A 290 21.37 26.58 -2.37
C ARG A 290 19.92 26.53 -2.85
N ALA A 291 19.35 27.68 -3.22
CA ALA A 291 17.96 27.75 -3.72
C ALA A 291 17.67 26.72 -4.83
N MET A 292 18.63 26.47 -5.72
CA MET A 292 18.53 25.45 -6.77
C MET A 292 18.37 24.03 -6.24
N ASP A 293 18.95 23.72 -5.06
CA ASP A 293 18.85 22.39 -4.45
C ASP A 293 17.45 22.14 -3.87
N LEU A 294 16.64 23.19 -3.74
CA LEU A 294 15.27 23.16 -3.24
C LEU A 294 14.22 23.21 -4.36
N CYS A 295 14.63 23.13 -5.61
CA CYS A 295 13.75 23.14 -6.76
C CYS A 295 13.60 21.74 -7.33
N ASP A 296 12.37 21.39 -7.73
CA ASP A 296 12.06 20.22 -8.56
C ASP A 296 12.59 18.90 -8.00
N ARG A 297 12.46 18.73 -6.69
CA ARG A 297 12.84 17.46 -6.07
C ARG A 297 12.05 16.30 -6.66
N ASN A 298 12.75 15.20 -6.89
CA ASN A 298 12.27 14.05 -7.63
C ASN A 298 10.92 13.55 -7.15
N GLN A 299 10.75 13.32 -5.84
CA GLN A 299 9.49 12.86 -5.27
C GLN A 299 8.36 13.86 -5.51
N VAL A 300 8.62 15.16 -5.24
CA VAL A 300 7.58 16.18 -5.37
C VAL A 300 7.10 16.27 -6.81
N MET A 301 8.00 16.29 -7.78
CA MET A 301 7.66 16.39 -9.20
C MET A 301 6.91 15.16 -9.71
N HIS A 302 7.34 13.96 -9.30
CA HIS A 302 6.64 12.72 -9.69
C HIS A 302 5.24 12.64 -9.11
N TYR A 303 5.07 12.94 -7.84
CA TYR A 303 3.77 12.84 -7.19
C TYR A 303 2.83 14.00 -7.58
N ALA A 304 3.35 15.20 -7.84
CA ALA A 304 2.57 16.28 -8.45
C ALA A 304 2.03 15.87 -9.81
N ARG A 305 2.91 15.33 -10.67
CA ARG A 305 2.51 14.79 -11.98
C ARG A 305 1.43 13.73 -11.85
N PHE A 306 1.61 12.81 -10.89
CA PHE A 306 0.67 11.73 -10.68
C PHE A 306 -0.70 12.22 -10.21
N ALA A 307 -0.75 13.15 -9.25
CA ALA A 307 -2.01 13.71 -8.76
C ALA A 307 -2.78 14.42 -9.87
N LEU A 308 -2.10 15.27 -10.66
CA LEU A 308 -2.70 15.95 -11.80
C LEU A 308 -3.21 14.96 -12.86
N TYR A 309 -2.41 13.93 -13.18
CA TYR A 309 -2.81 12.87 -14.11
C TYR A 309 -4.05 12.11 -13.62
N ALA A 310 -4.07 11.73 -12.34
CA ALA A 310 -5.19 11.03 -11.73
C ALA A 310 -6.47 11.91 -11.75
N ALA A 311 -6.32 13.21 -11.45
CA ALA A 311 -7.43 14.15 -11.45
C ALA A 311 -8.07 14.31 -12.83
N VAL A 312 -7.27 14.50 -13.88
CA VAL A 312 -7.78 14.57 -15.27
C VAL A 312 -8.56 13.31 -15.64
N ARG A 313 -8.04 12.14 -15.31
CA ARG A 313 -8.69 10.87 -15.66
C ARG A 313 -9.91 10.57 -14.82
N ALA A 314 -9.87 10.85 -13.54
CA ALA A 314 -11.01 10.64 -12.64
C ALA A 314 -12.16 11.60 -13.03
N ALA A 315 -11.86 12.85 -13.29
CA ALA A 315 -12.84 13.83 -13.74
C ALA A 315 -13.48 13.43 -15.08
N LYS A 316 -12.67 12.96 -16.04
CA LYS A 316 -13.18 12.42 -17.32
C LYS A 316 -14.07 11.18 -17.10
N ALA A 317 -13.66 10.25 -16.25
CA ALA A 317 -14.45 9.07 -15.93
C ALA A 317 -15.80 9.42 -15.29
N LEU A 318 -15.87 10.50 -14.52
CA LEU A 318 -17.10 10.97 -13.89
C LEU A 318 -17.90 11.96 -14.74
N GLY A 319 -17.27 12.62 -15.70
CA GLY A 319 -17.89 13.66 -16.54
C GLY A 319 -18.08 15.00 -15.81
N VAL A 320 -17.11 15.37 -14.95
CA VAL A 320 -17.18 16.56 -14.10
C VAL A 320 -15.95 17.47 -14.28
N ASP A 321 -16.03 18.71 -13.78
CA ASP A 321 -14.93 19.68 -13.67
C ASP A 321 -14.17 19.91 -15.00
N ALA A 322 -14.87 20.12 -16.11
CA ALA A 322 -14.26 20.28 -17.45
C ALA A 322 -13.21 21.40 -17.49
N ASP A 323 -13.47 22.52 -16.83
CA ASP A 323 -12.53 23.65 -16.77
C ASP A 323 -11.25 23.28 -16.01
N LEU A 324 -11.38 22.62 -14.86
CA LEU A 324 -10.24 22.14 -14.09
C LEU A 324 -9.45 21.05 -14.84
N GLN A 325 -10.12 20.21 -15.64
CA GLN A 325 -9.41 19.24 -16.49
C GLN A 325 -8.43 19.93 -17.44
N ALA A 326 -8.82 21.06 -18.04
CA ALA A 326 -7.96 21.83 -18.92
C ALA A 326 -6.77 22.45 -18.16
N GLU A 327 -7.01 23.00 -16.96
CA GLU A 327 -5.96 23.56 -16.13
C GLU A 327 -4.96 22.48 -15.67
N TRP A 328 -5.45 21.32 -15.20
CA TRP A 328 -4.58 20.20 -14.80
C TRP A 328 -3.78 19.66 -15.98
N GLN A 329 -4.38 19.57 -17.17
CA GLN A 329 -3.68 19.12 -18.36
C GLN A 329 -2.58 20.12 -18.77
N GLU A 330 -2.86 21.42 -18.71
CA GLU A 330 -1.85 22.47 -18.98
C GLU A 330 -0.66 22.38 -18.01
N ARG A 331 -0.92 22.12 -16.70
CA ARG A 331 0.14 21.88 -15.72
C ARG A 331 0.96 20.65 -16.07
N LEU A 332 0.32 19.54 -16.45
CA LEU A 332 0.99 18.31 -16.86
C LEU A 332 1.91 18.52 -18.07
N ASP A 333 1.41 19.22 -19.07
CA ASP A 333 2.12 19.43 -20.33
C ASP A 333 3.34 20.34 -20.16
N LYS A 334 3.26 21.27 -19.22
CA LYS A 334 4.31 22.25 -18.92
C LYS A 334 5.03 22.03 -17.59
N LEU A 335 4.83 20.88 -16.95
CA LEU A 335 5.56 20.55 -15.73
C LEU A 335 7.01 20.26 -16.06
N ALA A 336 7.93 20.93 -15.37
CA ALA A 336 9.37 20.74 -15.54
C ALA A 336 9.78 19.28 -15.38
N THR A 337 10.84 18.88 -16.05
CA THR A 337 11.41 17.55 -15.92
C THR A 337 12.14 17.43 -14.59
N VAL A 338 12.16 16.21 -14.06
CA VAL A 338 12.91 15.90 -12.85
C VAL A 338 14.40 16.14 -13.07
N ARG A 339 15.05 16.80 -12.14
CA ARG A 339 16.50 17.01 -12.16
C ARG A 339 17.21 15.77 -11.68
N HIS A 340 18.13 15.28 -12.49
CA HIS A 340 18.84 14.01 -12.26
C HIS A 340 20.20 14.15 -11.57
N ASP A 341 20.65 15.36 -11.31
CA ASP A 341 21.94 15.69 -10.71
C ASP A 341 21.93 15.68 -9.17
N LEU A 342 20.79 15.40 -8.57
CA LEU A 342 20.62 15.45 -7.14
C LEU A 342 21.17 14.20 -6.44
N ARG A 343 21.73 14.44 -5.29
CA ARG A 343 22.52 13.54 -4.43
C ARG A 343 21.95 12.11 -4.33
N GLY A 344 22.85 11.14 -4.17
CA GLY A 344 22.59 9.70 -4.25
C GLY A 344 21.43 9.12 -3.45
N TYR A 345 20.94 9.80 -2.44
CA TYR A 345 19.80 9.41 -1.63
C TYR A 345 18.48 9.36 -2.43
N GLU A 346 18.25 10.34 -3.30
CA GLU A 346 17.01 10.45 -4.09
C GLU A 346 16.85 9.36 -5.15
N ARG A 347 17.91 8.64 -5.48
CA ARG A 347 17.92 7.62 -6.54
C ARG A 347 17.59 6.22 -6.05
N HIS A 348 17.68 5.98 -4.76
CA HIS A 348 17.49 4.67 -4.13
C HIS A 348 16.44 4.66 -3.04
N CYS A 349 15.85 5.81 -2.79
CA CYS A 349 14.75 5.92 -1.86
C CYS A 349 13.52 5.23 -2.46
N TYR A 350 12.89 4.36 -1.67
CA TYR A 350 11.61 3.74 -2.01
C TYR A 350 10.56 4.78 -2.41
N GLU A 351 10.64 5.98 -1.86
CA GLU A 351 9.77 7.11 -2.16
C GLU A 351 9.96 7.63 -3.59
N CYS A 352 11.15 7.43 -4.19
CA CYS A 352 11.44 7.83 -5.56
C CYS A 352 11.11 6.74 -6.58
N CYS A 353 11.30 5.49 -6.22
CA CYS A 353 11.16 4.36 -7.14
C CYS A 353 9.72 3.95 -7.35
N VAL A 354 8.92 3.98 -6.27
CA VAL A 354 7.51 3.60 -6.31
C VAL A 354 6.66 4.51 -7.21
N PRO A 355 6.79 5.86 -7.19
CA PRO A 355 5.99 6.73 -8.05
C PRO A 355 6.14 6.45 -9.53
N GLN A 356 7.34 6.14 -9.97
CA GLN A 356 7.61 5.84 -11.38
C GLN A 356 6.87 4.61 -11.86
N SER A 357 6.65 3.66 -10.97
CA SER A 357 5.94 2.43 -11.26
C SER A 357 4.42 2.57 -11.30
N PHE A 358 3.88 3.69 -10.85
CA PHE A 358 2.43 3.97 -10.90
C PHE A 358 2.00 4.77 -12.12
N PHE A 359 2.96 5.23 -12.94
CA PHE A 359 2.66 5.93 -14.19
C PHE A 359 2.57 4.97 -15.37
N PRO A 360 1.36 4.63 -15.83
CA PRO A 360 1.21 4.25 -17.20
C PRO A 360 1.32 5.53 -18.05
N THR A 361 2.51 5.97 -18.36
CA THR A 361 2.66 6.98 -19.39
C THR A 361 2.35 6.31 -20.72
N ALA A 362 1.53 6.94 -21.55
CA ALA A 362 1.31 6.54 -22.94
C ALA A 362 2.63 6.55 -23.76
N ARG A 363 3.67 7.04 -23.16
CA ARG A 363 5.05 6.85 -23.65
C ARG A 363 5.72 5.89 -22.68
N PRO A 364 6.35 4.81 -23.16
CA PRO A 364 7.21 4.02 -22.31
C PRO A 364 8.12 5.02 -21.58
N TYR A 365 8.24 4.87 -20.28
CA TYR A 365 9.16 5.66 -19.49
C TYR A 365 10.53 5.53 -20.16
N VAL A 366 10.90 6.57 -20.89
CA VAL A 366 12.25 6.65 -21.45
C VAL A 366 13.10 6.99 -20.24
N ARG A 367 13.75 5.98 -19.70
CA ARG A 367 14.78 6.11 -18.68
C ARG A 367 15.71 7.25 -19.13
N PRO A 368 15.78 8.37 -18.39
CA PRO A 368 16.73 9.40 -18.76
C PRO A 368 18.12 8.79 -18.77
N PRO A 369 18.98 9.12 -19.75
CA PRO A 369 20.34 8.58 -19.85
C PRO A 369 21.17 8.74 -18.57
N ALA A 370 20.83 9.71 -17.70
CA ALA A 370 21.47 9.96 -16.42
C ALA A 370 21.13 8.93 -15.32
N TRP A 371 20.17 8.03 -15.52
CA TRP A 371 19.97 6.88 -14.65
C TRP A 371 21.09 5.84 -14.76
N THR A 372 21.98 6.00 -15.69
CA THR A 372 23.19 5.21 -15.87
C THR A 372 24.28 5.58 -14.87
N GLY A 373 23.95 5.82 -13.61
CA GLY A 373 24.92 5.56 -12.59
C GLY A 373 25.82 6.70 -12.13
N ARG A 374 25.27 7.82 -11.65
CA ARG A 374 26.00 8.57 -10.63
C ARG A 374 25.17 8.75 -9.38
N VAL A 375 24.99 7.68 -8.67
CA VAL A 375 24.87 7.71 -7.22
C VAL A 375 26.26 7.94 -6.70
N GLY A 376 26.49 8.78 -5.73
CA GLY A 376 27.77 9.23 -5.21
C GLY A 376 28.93 8.24 -5.06
N ARG A 377 28.72 6.97 -5.38
CA ARG A 377 29.67 5.94 -5.85
C ARG A 377 28.97 5.25 -6.99
N ALA A 378 29.65 5.13 -8.13
CA ALA A 378 29.16 4.41 -9.28
C ALA A 378 28.61 3.05 -8.84
N VAL A 379 27.30 2.86 -8.94
CA VAL A 379 26.73 1.53 -8.83
C VAL A 379 27.16 0.83 -10.10
N ASP A 380 28.09 -0.07 -9.95
CA ASP A 380 28.50 -0.96 -11.02
C ASP A 380 27.28 -1.82 -11.37
N PRO A 381 26.67 -1.65 -12.56
CA PRO A 381 25.51 -2.44 -12.93
C PRO A 381 25.80 -3.94 -13.00
N THR A 382 27.10 -4.32 -13.01
CA THR A 382 27.54 -5.72 -12.98
C THR A 382 27.60 -6.28 -11.56
N LYS A 383 27.60 -5.43 -10.53
CA LYS A 383 27.68 -5.82 -9.11
C LYS A 383 26.36 -5.78 -8.36
N GLY A 384 25.26 -5.57 -9.07
CA GLY A 384 23.93 -5.42 -8.48
C GLY A 384 23.62 -3.96 -8.14
N ALA A 385 22.35 -3.61 -8.22
CA ALA A 385 21.87 -2.24 -8.05
C ALA A 385 22.00 -1.71 -6.63
N TYR A 386 22.54 -2.50 -5.69
CA TYR A 386 22.62 -2.16 -4.28
C TYR A 386 24.04 -2.14 -3.75
N PRO A 387 24.41 -1.10 -3.00
CA PRO A 387 25.46 -1.27 -2.00
C PRO A 387 25.02 -2.32 -0.98
N GLU A 388 25.87 -3.27 -0.63
CA GLU A 388 25.61 -4.30 0.40
C GLU A 388 25.04 -3.72 1.72
N ALA A 389 25.37 -2.49 2.05
CA ALA A 389 24.88 -1.76 3.20
C ALA A 389 23.36 -1.54 3.21
N TYR A 390 22.72 -1.36 2.07
CA TYR A 390 21.26 -1.18 2.01
C TYR A 390 20.48 -2.46 2.28
N HIS A 391 21.05 -3.61 1.94
CA HIS A 391 20.40 -4.91 2.15
C HIS A 391 20.35 -5.36 3.61
N THR A 392 21.17 -4.75 4.44
CA THR A 392 21.35 -5.20 5.82
C THR A 392 20.68 -4.29 6.83
N TRP A 393 20.30 -3.07 6.44
CA TRP A 393 19.94 -2.04 7.40
C TRP A 393 18.44 -1.78 7.51
N TYR A 394 17.68 -1.88 6.41
CA TYR A 394 16.27 -1.54 6.44
C TYR A 394 15.46 -2.27 5.35
N PRO A 395 14.79 -3.39 5.69
CA PRO A 395 14.02 -4.16 4.68
C PRO A 395 12.89 -3.40 4.02
N GLY A 396 12.29 -2.41 4.70
CA GLY A 396 11.26 -1.58 4.10
C GLY A 396 11.72 -0.88 2.82
N HIS A 397 12.91 -0.32 2.83
CA HIS A 397 13.51 0.27 1.62
C HIS A 397 13.69 -0.77 0.51
N THR A 398 14.09 -1.99 0.90
CA THR A 398 14.28 -3.10 -0.04
C THR A 398 12.96 -3.51 -0.70
N ILE A 399 11.85 -3.52 0.03
CA ILE A 399 10.52 -3.84 -0.50
C ILE A 399 10.11 -2.82 -1.56
N GLY A 400 10.14 -1.51 -1.22
CA GLY A 400 9.75 -0.44 -2.14
C GLY A 400 10.63 -0.38 -3.39
N TYR A 401 11.94 -0.55 -3.21
CA TYR A 401 12.87 -0.60 -4.33
C TYR A 401 12.57 -1.77 -5.27
N HIS A 402 12.33 -2.98 -4.75
CA HIS A 402 12.00 -4.15 -5.58
C HIS A 402 10.72 -3.93 -6.37
N ILE A 403 9.68 -3.36 -5.76
CA ILE A 403 8.47 -2.97 -6.50
C ILE A 403 8.83 -1.99 -7.63
N GLY A 404 9.67 -1.00 -7.35
CA GLY A 404 10.11 -0.01 -8.33
C GLY A 404 10.82 -0.64 -9.53
N ILE A 405 11.82 -1.49 -9.29
CA ILE A 405 12.57 -2.14 -10.39
C ILE A 405 11.76 -3.21 -11.14
N LEU A 406 10.85 -3.91 -10.44
CA LEU A 406 9.94 -4.88 -11.05
C LEU A 406 8.99 -4.20 -12.04
N ARG A 407 8.39 -3.10 -11.65
CA ARG A 407 7.49 -2.32 -12.50
C ARG A 407 8.25 -1.51 -13.55
N GLY A 408 9.45 -1.03 -13.22
CA GLY A 408 10.33 -0.30 -14.14
C GLY A 408 11.00 -1.15 -15.21
N GLY A 409 10.96 -2.48 -15.10
CA GLY A 409 11.58 -3.38 -16.06
C GLY A 409 13.09 -3.62 -15.85
N ASP A 410 13.62 -3.15 -14.72
CA ASP A 410 15.05 -3.26 -14.37
C ASP A 410 15.40 -4.51 -13.54
N PHE A 411 14.39 -5.28 -13.14
CA PHE A 411 14.57 -6.48 -12.33
C PHE A 411 15.19 -7.61 -13.15
N VAL A 412 16.26 -8.20 -12.61
CA VAL A 412 16.93 -9.38 -13.19
C VAL A 412 16.77 -10.55 -12.22
N PRO A 413 15.98 -11.60 -12.56
CA PRO A 413 15.64 -12.69 -11.62
C PRO A 413 16.85 -13.33 -10.95
N GLY A 414 17.89 -13.69 -11.71
CA GLY A 414 19.11 -14.33 -11.18
C GLY A 414 19.96 -13.43 -10.28
N ARG A 415 19.81 -12.12 -10.37
CA ARG A 415 20.56 -11.12 -9.59
C ARG A 415 19.75 -10.65 -8.37
N ASP A 416 18.53 -10.19 -8.59
CA ASP A 416 17.78 -9.43 -7.60
C ASP A 416 16.93 -10.32 -6.69
N TRP A 417 16.41 -11.43 -7.22
CA TRP A 417 15.63 -12.37 -6.41
C TRP A 417 16.42 -13.01 -5.27
N PRO A 418 17.64 -13.52 -5.47
CA PRO A 418 18.45 -14.05 -4.37
C PRO A 418 18.72 -13.02 -3.27
N VAL A 419 18.83 -11.76 -3.62
CA VAL A 419 19.00 -10.65 -2.68
C VAL A 419 17.74 -10.48 -1.84
N TYR A 420 16.59 -10.33 -2.48
CA TYR A 420 15.32 -10.17 -1.79
C TYR A 420 14.97 -11.37 -0.93
N ARG A 421 15.25 -12.57 -1.44
CA ARG A 421 15.07 -13.82 -0.71
C ARG A 421 15.86 -13.84 0.60
N ARG A 422 17.13 -13.43 0.59
CA ARG A 422 17.95 -13.33 1.82
C ARG A 422 17.37 -12.33 2.82
N VAL A 423 16.76 -11.25 2.36
CA VAL A 423 16.07 -10.30 3.26
C VAL A 423 14.89 -10.96 3.94
N LEU A 424 14.03 -11.67 3.19
CA LEU A 424 12.92 -12.41 3.78
C LEU A 424 13.37 -13.46 4.79
N GLU A 425 14.44 -14.21 4.50
CA GLU A 425 14.98 -15.24 5.39
C GLU A 425 15.62 -14.64 6.63
N ARG A 426 16.42 -13.58 6.49
CA ARG A 426 17.12 -12.95 7.60
C ARG A 426 16.20 -12.36 8.64
N TYR A 427 15.08 -11.79 8.21
CA TYR A 427 14.14 -11.09 9.09
C TYR A 427 12.89 -11.89 9.41
N ARG A 428 12.86 -13.16 9.02
CA ARG A 428 11.80 -14.07 9.41
C ARG A 428 12.05 -14.58 10.83
N HIS A 429 11.04 -14.40 11.68
CA HIS A 429 11.05 -14.86 13.07
C HIS A 429 10.33 -16.20 13.23
N ASP A 430 10.47 -16.81 14.42
CA ASP A 430 9.89 -18.13 14.74
C ASP A 430 8.36 -18.17 14.61
N ASN A 431 7.70 -17.02 14.74
CA ASN A 431 6.26 -16.90 14.50
C ASN A 431 5.86 -16.89 13.01
N GLY A 432 6.83 -17.02 12.10
CA GLY A 432 6.63 -17.07 10.66
C GLY A 432 6.47 -15.72 9.98
N LEU A 433 6.51 -14.60 10.70
CA LEU A 433 6.40 -13.25 10.15
C LEU A 433 7.77 -12.62 9.89
N VAL A 434 7.84 -11.73 8.91
CA VAL A 434 9.00 -10.89 8.68
C VAL A 434 8.87 -9.64 9.53
N TRP A 435 9.86 -9.40 10.39
CA TRP A 435 9.92 -8.22 11.23
C TRP A 435 11.21 -7.49 10.95
N ALA A 436 11.12 -6.31 10.47
CA ALA A 436 12.26 -5.72 9.84
C ALA A 436 12.83 -4.49 10.51
N MET A 437 12.12 -3.81 11.34
CA MET A 437 12.76 -2.84 12.20
C MET A 437 13.24 -3.46 13.51
N SER A 438 14.33 -4.21 13.46
CA SER A 438 15.28 -3.97 14.50
C SER A 438 15.94 -2.63 14.17
N VAL A 439 15.38 -1.52 14.60
CA VAL A 439 16.24 -0.41 14.94
C VAL A 439 17.20 -1.01 15.92
N ALA A 440 18.43 -1.28 15.49
CA ALA A 440 19.38 -2.18 16.13
C ALA A 440 19.66 -1.85 17.61
N ASN A 441 19.19 -0.72 18.09
CA ASN A 441 19.33 -0.21 19.43
C ASN A 441 18.01 -0.15 20.23
N LEU A 442 16.87 -0.46 19.64
CA LEU A 442 15.57 -0.37 20.30
C LEU A 442 14.96 -1.73 20.63
N GLY A 443 15.57 -2.80 20.17
CA GLY A 443 15.53 -4.19 20.66
C GLY A 443 14.18 -4.92 20.77
N TRP A 444 13.03 -4.27 20.56
CA TRP A 444 11.76 -4.78 21.03
C TRP A 444 10.50 -4.32 20.29
N CYS A 445 10.63 -3.72 19.11
CA CYS A 445 9.45 -3.39 18.31
C CYS A 445 9.67 -3.72 16.83
N GLY A 446 8.72 -4.43 16.27
CA GLY A 446 8.59 -4.63 14.84
C GLY A 446 7.69 -3.55 14.23
N ALA A 447 8.09 -2.99 13.11
CA ALA A 447 7.19 -2.16 12.32
C ALA A 447 6.25 -3.05 11.52
N TRP A 448 4.97 -2.72 11.52
CA TRP A 448 3.96 -3.40 10.70
C TRP A 448 4.18 -3.21 9.20
N THR A 449 4.89 -2.15 8.84
CA THR A 449 5.29 -1.82 7.49
C THR A 449 5.82 -3.03 6.72
N GLU A 450 6.87 -3.65 7.23
CA GLU A 450 7.55 -4.76 6.54
C GLU A 450 6.77 -6.06 6.67
N THR A 451 6.20 -6.31 7.84
CA THR A 451 5.37 -7.50 8.09
C THR A 451 4.23 -7.60 7.08
N LEU A 452 3.56 -6.49 6.80
CA LEU A 452 2.39 -6.46 5.96
C LEU A 452 2.68 -6.25 4.47
N SER A 453 3.88 -5.78 4.10
CA SER A 453 4.24 -5.48 2.71
C SER A 453 5.24 -6.44 2.07
N CYS A 454 5.90 -7.30 2.85
CA CYS A 454 7.01 -8.14 2.35
C CYS A 454 6.63 -9.08 1.20
N MET A 455 5.37 -9.41 1.02
CA MET A 455 4.94 -10.26 -0.09
C MET A 455 4.57 -9.50 -1.37
N ALA A 456 4.50 -8.16 -1.33
CA ALA A 456 4.16 -7.36 -2.50
C ALA A 456 5.14 -7.53 -3.68
N PRO A 457 6.48 -7.51 -3.50
CA PRO A 457 7.41 -7.79 -4.59
C PRO A 457 7.25 -9.20 -5.16
N VAL A 458 6.98 -10.21 -4.33
CA VAL A 458 6.76 -11.59 -4.80
C VAL A 458 5.51 -11.66 -5.69
N GLN A 459 4.46 -10.94 -5.33
CA GLN A 459 3.26 -10.84 -6.15
C GLN A 459 3.53 -10.13 -7.47
N GLU A 460 4.31 -9.03 -7.46
CA GLU A 460 4.72 -8.32 -8.69
C GLU A 460 5.60 -9.20 -9.61
N MET A 461 6.33 -10.17 -9.08
CA MET A 461 7.06 -11.15 -9.90
C MET A 461 6.12 -12.12 -10.62
N MET A 462 4.93 -12.37 -10.08
CA MET A 462 3.97 -13.36 -10.60
C MET A 462 2.84 -12.73 -11.41
N LEU A 463 2.32 -11.60 -10.97
CA LEU A 463 1.21 -10.89 -11.64
C LEU A 463 1.45 -9.38 -11.59
N GLN A 464 1.50 -8.75 -12.75
CA GLN A 464 1.49 -7.30 -12.88
C GLN A 464 0.32 -6.82 -13.71
N SER A 465 -0.19 -5.63 -13.38
CA SER A 465 -1.21 -4.94 -14.18
C SER A 465 -1.14 -3.41 -14.02
N TRP A 466 -0.05 -2.90 -13.49
CA TRP A 466 0.11 -1.49 -13.11
C TRP A 466 -0.04 -0.49 -14.28
N ASP A 467 0.14 -0.94 -15.53
CA ASP A 467 -0.07 -0.17 -16.76
C ASP A 467 -1.41 -0.48 -17.45
N GLY A 468 -2.33 -1.14 -16.74
CA GLY A 468 -3.64 -1.56 -17.26
C GLY A 468 -3.62 -2.86 -18.06
N ALA A 469 -2.47 -3.50 -18.22
CA ALA A 469 -2.36 -4.78 -18.95
C ALA A 469 -1.81 -5.89 -18.07
N ILE A 470 -2.43 -7.04 -18.10
CA ILE A 470 -2.05 -8.22 -17.32
C ILE A 470 -0.75 -8.82 -17.86
N ARG A 471 0.24 -8.98 -16.99
CA ARG A 471 1.47 -9.75 -17.24
C ARG A 471 1.52 -10.92 -16.28
N LEU A 472 1.63 -12.13 -16.84
CA LEU A 472 1.67 -13.37 -16.09
C LEU A 472 3.11 -13.83 -15.92
N PHE A 473 3.53 -14.03 -14.68
CA PHE A 473 4.87 -14.49 -14.30
C PHE A 473 6.02 -13.73 -14.97
N PRO A 474 5.99 -12.37 -14.99
CA PRO A 474 7.01 -11.61 -15.73
C PRO A 474 8.43 -11.87 -15.25
N TYR A 475 8.59 -12.22 -13.97
CA TYR A 475 9.90 -12.41 -13.34
C TYR A 475 9.99 -13.66 -12.44
N TRP A 476 8.92 -14.47 -12.38
CA TRP A 476 8.92 -15.69 -11.58
C TRP A 476 9.21 -16.91 -12.45
N GLU A 477 10.24 -17.68 -12.10
CA GLU A 477 10.74 -18.79 -12.92
C GLU A 477 10.39 -20.17 -12.37
N ALA A 478 10.17 -20.30 -11.05
CA ALA A 478 9.82 -21.57 -10.41
C ALA A 478 8.36 -21.97 -10.63
N ASP A 479 8.03 -23.21 -10.29
CA ASP A 479 6.65 -23.66 -10.30
C ASP A 479 5.86 -22.90 -9.22
N ALA A 480 4.72 -22.34 -9.63
CA ALA A 480 3.79 -21.64 -8.74
C ALA A 480 2.38 -21.61 -9.34
N THR A 481 1.38 -21.52 -8.47
CA THR A 481 -0.02 -21.30 -8.85
C THR A 481 -0.61 -20.23 -7.96
N PHE A 482 -1.28 -19.27 -8.56
CA PHE A 482 -2.12 -18.34 -7.83
C PHE A 482 -3.55 -18.38 -8.35
N GLU A 483 -4.51 -18.14 -7.47
CA GLU A 483 -5.93 -18.15 -7.81
C GLU A 483 -6.60 -16.87 -7.37
N ASN A 484 -7.44 -16.32 -8.26
CA ASN A 484 -8.27 -15.14 -8.04
C ASN A 484 -7.48 -13.90 -7.53
N TRP A 485 -6.25 -13.73 -7.99
CA TRP A 485 -5.53 -12.51 -7.76
C TRP A 485 -6.11 -11.38 -8.60
N ARG A 486 -6.17 -10.19 -8.04
CA ARG A 486 -6.81 -9.05 -8.69
C ARG A 486 -5.83 -8.28 -9.56
N ALA A 487 -6.30 -7.93 -10.75
CA ALA A 487 -5.62 -7.03 -11.69
C ALA A 487 -6.45 -5.76 -11.92
N GLN A 488 -5.80 -4.71 -12.44
CA GLN A 488 -6.48 -3.48 -12.85
C GLN A 488 -7.57 -3.77 -13.89
N GLY A 489 -8.65 -2.97 -13.89
CA GLY A 489 -9.85 -3.22 -14.69
C GLY A 489 -10.88 -4.12 -13.96
N ALA A 490 -10.70 -4.36 -12.66
CA ALA A 490 -11.53 -5.25 -11.86
C ALA A 490 -11.56 -6.69 -12.40
N PHE A 491 -10.38 -7.20 -12.75
CA PHE A 491 -10.21 -8.58 -13.19
C PHE A 491 -9.72 -9.48 -12.05
N LEU A 492 -10.28 -10.68 -11.93
CA LEU A 492 -9.74 -11.74 -11.11
C LEU A 492 -9.01 -12.73 -12.00
N VAL A 493 -7.75 -12.97 -11.71
CA VAL A 493 -6.84 -13.75 -12.53
C VAL A 493 -6.35 -14.97 -11.75
N SER A 494 -6.42 -16.14 -12.38
CA SER A 494 -5.77 -17.35 -11.89
C SER A 494 -4.82 -17.87 -12.96
N ALA A 495 -3.66 -18.35 -12.55
CA ALA A 495 -2.68 -18.92 -13.47
C ALA A 495 -1.72 -19.85 -12.74
N SER A 496 -1.17 -20.81 -13.48
CA SER A 496 -0.11 -21.71 -13.03
C SER A 496 1.12 -21.54 -13.91
N ARG A 497 2.31 -21.57 -13.31
CA ARG A 497 3.57 -21.82 -14.00
C ARG A 497 4.07 -23.19 -13.56
N ILE A 498 4.17 -24.15 -14.48
CA ILE A 498 4.58 -25.52 -14.20
C ILE A 498 5.60 -25.94 -15.24
N LYS A 499 6.77 -26.36 -14.81
CA LYS A 499 7.89 -26.76 -15.67
C LYS A 499 8.18 -25.72 -16.76
N GLY A 500 8.24 -24.45 -16.35
CA GLY A 500 8.54 -23.33 -17.23
C GLY A 500 7.40 -22.87 -18.15
N ARG A 501 6.21 -23.49 -18.10
CA ARG A 501 5.06 -23.16 -18.96
C ARG A 501 3.95 -22.51 -18.15
N ILE A 502 3.39 -21.42 -18.67
CA ILE A 502 2.19 -20.80 -18.12
C ILE A 502 0.98 -21.56 -18.66
N ARG A 503 0.07 -21.96 -17.77
CA ARG A 503 -1.13 -22.73 -18.08
C ARG A 503 -2.25 -22.42 -17.10
N ASP A 504 -3.44 -22.97 -17.35
CA ASP A 504 -4.63 -22.86 -16.50
C ASP A 504 -5.00 -21.39 -16.25
N VAL A 505 -4.78 -20.54 -17.28
CA VAL A 505 -5.02 -19.11 -17.16
C VAL A 505 -6.50 -18.83 -17.31
N THR A 506 -7.06 -18.21 -16.26
CA THR A 506 -8.45 -17.73 -16.29
C THR A 506 -8.52 -16.27 -15.86
N VAL A 507 -9.40 -15.52 -16.52
CA VAL A 507 -9.70 -14.13 -16.21
C VAL A 507 -11.20 -14.01 -16.00
N THR A 508 -11.62 -13.57 -14.82
CA THR A 508 -13.02 -13.21 -14.54
C THR A 508 -13.13 -11.70 -14.52
N SER A 509 -14.04 -11.15 -15.31
CA SER A 509 -14.30 -9.71 -15.36
C SER A 509 -15.44 -9.35 -14.42
N GLU A 510 -15.19 -8.55 -13.39
CA GLU A 510 -16.26 -8.12 -12.48
C GLU A 510 -17.07 -6.94 -13.02
N LYS A 511 -16.50 -6.15 -13.94
CA LYS A 511 -17.09 -4.89 -14.39
C LYS A 511 -17.30 -4.77 -15.90
N GLY A 512 -16.88 -5.76 -16.68
CA GLY A 512 -17.06 -5.77 -18.15
C GLY A 512 -16.12 -4.83 -18.91
N GLU A 513 -14.98 -4.47 -18.29
CA GLU A 513 -13.95 -3.65 -18.94
C GLU A 513 -13.25 -4.41 -20.06
N ASP A 514 -12.64 -3.70 -21.01
CA ASP A 514 -11.76 -4.31 -22.00
C ASP A 514 -10.53 -4.91 -21.32
N CYS A 515 -10.27 -6.18 -21.53
CA CYS A 515 -9.10 -6.85 -20.96
C CYS A 515 -7.89 -6.71 -21.87
N LEU A 516 -6.79 -6.21 -21.32
CA LEU A 516 -5.49 -6.14 -21.97
C LEU A 516 -4.54 -7.16 -21.33
N VAL A 517 -3.86 -7.97 -22.15
CA VAL A 517 -2.91 -9.00 -21.68
C VAL A 517 -1.66 -8.96 -22.54
N HIS A 518 -0.49 -9.05 -21.91
CA HIS A 518 0.76 -9.26 -22.62
C HIS A 518 0.90 -10.69 -23.13
N GLY A 519 1.47 -10.85 -24.30
CA GLY A 519 1.71 -12.15 -24.92
C GLY A 519 0.75 -12.51 -26.06
N ALA A 520 0.87 -13.73 -26.52
CA ALA A 520 0.04 -14.27 -27.59
C ALA A 520 -0.88 -15.36 -27.01
N TRP A 521 -2.14 -15.04 -26.84
CA TRP A 521 -3.15 -15.93 -26.25
C TRP A 521 -4.28 -16.19 -27.22
N THR A 522 -4.82 -17.40 -27.19
CA THR A 522 -6.16 -17.69 -27.71
C THR A 522 -7.14 -17.53 -26.55
N VAL A 523 -8.21 -16.77 -26.74
CA VAL A 523 -9.20 -16.49 -25.71
C VAL A 523 -10.49 -17.21 -26.02
N THR A 524 -11.03 -17.93 -25.05
CA THR A 524 -12.35 -18.52 -25.09
C THR A 524 -13.20 -18.10 -23.92
N ASP A 525 -14.52 -18.03 -24.09
CA ASP A 525 -15.46 -17.80 -23.01
C ASP A 525 -15.73 -19.08 -22.18
N ALA A 526 -16.62 -18.99 -21.20
CA ALA A 526 -16.96 -20.12 -20.33
C ALA A 526 -17.60 -21.30 -21.08
N GLU A 527 -18.22 -21.06 -22.23
CA GLU A 527 -18.82 -22.05 -23.10
C GLU A 527 -17.82 -22.62 -24.13
N GLY A 528 -16.56 -22.22 -24.08
CA GLY A 528 -15.51 -22.64 -24.99
C GLY A 528 -15.56 -21.98 -26.39
N ARG A 529 -16.38 -20.95 -26.57
CA ARG A 529 -16.46 -20.20 -27.84
C ARG A 529 -15.29 -19.22 -27.91
N ARG A 530 -14.69 -19.15 -29.11
CA ARG A 530 -13.57 -18.21 -29.32
C ARG A 530 -14.04 -16.75 -29.22
N VAL A 531 -13.32 -15.97 -28.43
CA VAL A 531 -13.54 -14.53 -28.28
C VAL A 531 -12.68 -13.77 -29.30
N ALA A 532 -13.27 -12.79 -29.97
CA ALA A 532 -12.54 -11.93 -30.89
C ALA A 532 -11.50 -11.08 -30.14
N THR A 533 -10.29 -11.05 -30.68
CA THR A 533 -9.17 -10.31 -30.11
C THR A 533 -8.56 -9.38 -31.14
N ASP A 534 -8.05 -8.26 -30.70
CA ASP A 534 -7.18 -7.37 -31.46
C ASP A 534 -5.90 -7.03 -30.68
N ARG A 535 -5.08 -6.14 -31.21
CA ARG A 535 -3.90 -5.63 -30.51
C ARG A 535 -3.98 -4.12 -30.43
N ASP A 536 -3.63 -3.59 -29.27
CA ASP A 536 -3.50 -2.14 -29.12
C ASP A 536 -2.20 -1.60 -29.75
N GLU A 537 -2.01 -0.30 -29.67
CA GLU A 537 -0.83 0.41 -30.21
C GLU A 537 0.51 -0.05 -29.60
N PHE A 538 0.48 -0.73 -28.44
CA PHE A 538 1.66 -1.30 -27.79
C PHE A 538 1.82 -2.81 -28.06
N GLY A 539 1.01 -3.38 -28.94
CA GLY A 539 1.05 -4.80 -29.30
C GLY A 539 0.44 -5.74 -28.25
N ARG A 540 -0.24 -5.19 -27.21
CA ARG A 540 -0.90 -5.99 -26.16
C ARG A 540 -2.20 -6.57 -26.71
N LEU A 541 -2.49 -7.82 -26.37
CA LEU A 541 -3.74 -8.48 -26.77
C LEU A 541 -4.92 -7.82 -26.04
N ARG A 542 -5.94 -7.43 -26.78
CA ARG A 542 -7.17 -6.84 -26.24
C ARG A 542 -8.38 -7.70 -26.62
N PHE A 543 -9.31 -7.85 -25.67
CA PHE A 543 -10.60 -8.47 -25.92
C PHE A 543 -11.70 -7.86 -25.05
N LYS A 544 -12.92 -7.87 -25.58
CA LYS A 544 -14.11 -7.39 -24.87
C LYS A 544 -14.55 -8.40 -23.82
N THR A 545 -14.96 -7.91 -22.66
CA THR A 545 -15.52 -8.75 -21.60
C THR A 545 -16.95 -8.33 -21.25
N SER A 546 -17.66 -9.18 -20.56
CA SER A 546 -18.96 -8.90 -19.95
C SER A 546 -18.87 -8.97 -18.44
N VAL A 547 -19.76 -8.27 -17.74
CA VAL A 547 -19.83 -8.33 -16.28
C VAL A 547 -20.09 -9.77 -15.82
N GLY A 548 -19.24 -10.27 -14.92
CA GLY A 548 -19.27 -11.68 -14.46
C GLY A 548 -18.72 -12.68 -15.47
N GLY A 549 -18.31 -12.25 -16.67
CA GLY A 549 -17.77 -13.14 -17.69
C GLY A 549 -16.45 -13.77 -17.27
N ARG A 550 -16.31 -15.08 -17.56
CA ARG A 550 -15.08 -15.84 -17.32
C ARG A 550 -14.47 -16.24 -18.65
N TYR A 551 -13.18 -16.04 -18.77
CA TYR A 551 -12.39 -16.26 -19.98
C TYR A 551 -11.22 -17.17 -19.68
N VAL A 552 -10.95 -18.10 -20.60
CA VAL A 552 -9.78 -18.99 -20.56
C VAL A 552 -8.78 -18.50 -21.61
N LEU A 553 -7.53 -18.38 -21.22
CA LEU A 553 -6.44 -17.96 -22.09
C LEU A 553 -5.47 -19.13 -22.30
N ASP A 554 -5.47 -19.67 -23.51
CA ASP A 554 -4.53 -20.72 -23.92
C ASP A 554 -3.31 -20.06 -24.57
N GLY A 555 -2.14 -20.33 -23.99
CA GLY A 555 -0.87 -19.83 -24.51
C GLY A 555 -0.44 -20.54 -25.78
N PRO A 556 0.51 -20.00 -26.55
CA PRO A 556 1.04 -20.65 -27.72
C PRO A 556 1.62 -22.03 -27.34
N PRO A 557 1.52 -23.03 -28.20
CA PRO A 557 2.24 -24.28 -27.99
C PRO A 557 3.74 -23.99 -27.83
N ALA A 558 4.40 -24.75 -26.97
CA ALA A 558 5.81 -24.53 -26.62
C ALA A 558 6.69 -24.43 -27.86
N GLY A 559 7.31 -23.30 -28.10
CA GLY A 559 8.18 -23.04 -29.24
C GLY A 559 8.27 -21.59 -29.70
N GLY A 560 7.46 -20.68 -29.14
CA GLY A 560 7.49 -19.27 -29.50
C GLY A 560 8.01 -18.43 -28.34
N ASP A 561 9.31 -18.13 -28.36
CA ASP A 561 9.92 -17.15 -27.45
C ASP A 561 9.33 -15.77 -27.77
N GLY A 562 8.34 -15.37 -26.99
CA GLY A 562 7.92 -13.98 -26.93
C GLY A 562 8.91 -13.19 -26.06
N LYS A 563 10.03 -12.77 -26.64
CA LYS A 563 10.85 -11.70 -26.09
C LYS A 563 10.17 -10.36 -26.28
#